data_3aaa98dcf17ddf1c153e1a04a92bf773
#
_entry.id   3aaa98dcf17ddf1c153e1a04a92bf773
#
_cell.length_a   1.000
_cell.length_b   1.000
_cell.length_c   1.000
_cell.angle_alpha   90.00
_cell.angle_beta   90.00
_cell.angle_gamma   90.00
#
_symmetry.space_group_name_H-M   'P 1'
#
loop_
_entity.id
_entity.type
_entity.pdbx_description
1 polymer ?
#
loop_
_entity_poly.entity_id
_entity_poly.type
_entity_poly.pdbx_seq_one_letter_code
_entity_poly.pdbx_strand_id
1 'polypeptide(L)' 'MDTDNAVVERLLTPAEVATIFRVDPKTVSRWARSGKLNARRTLGGHRRYPENEIWALLDQHQGE' A
#
# COMPACT_ATOMS: atom_id res chain seq x y z
N MET A 1 14.13 -4.72 -19.79
CA MET A 1 13.66 -4.46 -19.49
C MET A 1 12.86 -4.37 -19.27
N ASP A 2 12.78 -4.45 -19.38
CA ASP A 2 12.06 -4.23 -19.10
C ASP A 2 11.12 -4.24 -19.06
N THR A 3 11.14 -4.36 -19.23
CA THR A 3 10.37 -4.34 -19.20
C THR A 3 9.51 -4.31 -19.00
N ASP A 4 9.45 -4.48 -18.93
CA ASP A 4 8.64 -4.36 -18.65
C ASP A 4 7.95 -3.67 -18.44
N ASN A 5 8.07 -3.43 -18.71
CA ASN A 5 7.40 -2.59 -18.47
C ASN A 5 6.19 -2.34 -18.69
N ALA A 6 5.79 -2.98 -19.08
CA ALA A 6 4.47 -2.80 -19.55
C ALA A 6 3.52 -2.45 -18.40
N VAL A 7 3.68 -3.04 -17.29
CA VAL A 7 2.93 -2.68 -16.09
C VAL A 7 3.90 -2.08 -15.09
N VAL A 8 3.71 -0.81 -14.80
CA VAL A 8 4.50 -0.14 -13.79
C VAL A 8 3.64 0.02 -12.55
N GLU A 9 3.94 -0.77 -11.56
CA GLU A 9 3.20 -0.72 -10.30
C GLU A 9 3.79 0.39 -9.43
N ARG A 10 2.96 1.34 -9.07
CA ARG A 10 3.39 2.41 -8.18
C ARG A 10 3.24 1.94 -6.76
N LEU A 11 4.31 2.05 -6.00
CA LEU A 11 4.35 1.58 -4.63
C LEU A 11 4.43 2.76 -3.66
N LEU A 12 3.64 2.67 -2.61
CA LEU A 12 3.57 3.72 -1.60
C LEU A 12 4.27 3.27 -0.33
N THR A 13 4.85 4.23 0.37
CA THR A 13 5.42 3.97 1.69
C THR A 13 4.32 3.87 2.73
N PRO A 14 4.60 3.27 3.89
CA PRO A 14 3.61 3.24 4.97
C PRO A 14 3.14 4.64 5.37
N ALA A 15 4.04 5.62 5.36
CA ALA A 15 3.66 6.99 5.71
C ALA A 15 2.69 7.58 4.70
N GLU A 16 2.90 7.28 3.42
CA GLU A 16 2.00 7.76 2.37
C GLU A 16 0.62 7.13 2.51
N VAL A 17 0.57 5.83 2.79
CA VAL A 17 -0.69 5.14 3.00
C VAL A 17 -1.41 5.70 4.22
N ALA A 18 -0.67 5.94 5.29
CA ALA A 18 -1.25 6.52 6.50
C ALA A 18 -1.88 7.88 6.23
N THR A 19 -1.21 8.70 5.43
CA THR A 19 -1.74 10.01 5.07
C THR A 19 -3.04 9.88 4.27
N ILE A 20 -3.09 8.94 3.34
CA ILE A 20 -4.28 8.72 2.51
C ILE A 20 -5.47 8.33 3.39
N PHE A 21 -5.26 7.41 4.33
CA PHE A 21 -6.33 6.95 5.21
C PHE A 21 -6.51 7.83 6.44
N ARG A 22 -5.62 8.78 6.66
CA ARG A 22 -5.64 9.68 7.82
C ARG A 22 -5.53 8.91 9.12
N VAL A 23 -4.57 8.01 9.16
CA VAL A 23 -4.28 7.21 10.35
C VAL A 23 -2.80 7.26 10.64
N ASP A 24 -2.41 6.72 11.79
CA ASP A 24 -1.02 6.62 12.17
C ASP A 24 -0.33 5.54 11.33
N PRO A 25 0.94 5.72 10.94
CA PRO A 25 1.66 4.69 10.21
C PRO A 25 1.70 3.34 10.93
N LYS A 26 1.66 3.34 12.25
CA LYS A 26 1.61 2.09 13.01
C LYS A 26 0.33 1.32 12.71
N THR A 27 -0.75 2.02 12.46
CA THR A 27 -2.01 1.38 12.09
C THR A 27 -1.87 0.68 10.75
N VAL A 28 -1.19 1.32 9.79
CA VAL A 28 -0.94 0.71 8.49
C VAL A 28 -0.14 -0.58 8.65
N SER A 29 0.91 -0.55 9.47
CA SER A 29 1.72 -1.73 9.71
C SER A 29 0.89 -2.85 10.34
N ARG A 30 0.02 -2.50 11.26
CA ARG A 30 -0.86 -3.48 11.90
C ARG A 30 -1.82 -4.10 10.89
N TRP A 31 -2.37 -3.29 9.99
CA TRP A 31 -3.25 -3.81 8.94
C TRP A 31 -2.51 -4.78 8.03
N ALA A 32 -1.26 -4.45 7.68
CA ALA A 32 -0.46 -5.33 6.83
C ALA A 32 -0.21 -6.66 7.52
N ARG A 33 0.10 -6.63 8.82
CA ARG A 33 0.36 -7.87 9.56
C ARG A 33 -0.89 -8.72 9.72
N SER A 34 -2.05 -8.09 9.79
CA SER A 34 -3.31 -8.83 9.94
C SER A 34 -3.88 -9.30 8.61
N GLY A 35 -3.21 -9.00 7.51
CA GLY A 35 -3.66 -9.43 6.20
C GLY A 35 -4.67 -8.52 5.53
N LYS A 36 -4.97 -7.38 6.14
CA LYS A 36 -5.92 -6.43 5.55
C LYS A 36 -5.32 -5.66 4.39
N LEU A 37 -4.00 -5.52 4.36
CA LEU A 37 -3.29 -4.87 3.27
C LEU A 37 -2.22 -5.81 2.73
N ASN A 38 -2.11 -5.85 1.42
CA ASN A 38 -1.02 -6.58 0.78
C ASN A 38 0.19 -5.66 0.69
N ALA A 39 1.33 -6.15 1.14
CA ALA A 39 2.54 -5.38 1.11
C ALA A 39 3.58 -6.12 0.28
N ARG A 40 4.43 -5.35 -0.39
CA ARG A 40 5.59 -5.90 -1.06
C ARG A 40 6.82 -5.46 -0.29
N ARG A 41 7.82 -6.31 -0.26
CA ARG A 41 9.05 -5.98 0.45
C ARG A 41 10.12 -5.57 -0.53
N THR A 42 10.86 -4.52 -0.17
CA THR A 42 12.04 -4.14 -0.92
C THR A 42 13.21 -5.05 -0.51
N LEU A 43 14.31 -4.94 -1.23
CA LEU A 43 15.50 -5.71 -0.89
C LEU A 43 15.99 -5.41 0.52
N GLY A 44 15.73 -4.20 1.00
CA GLY A 44 16.12 -3.83 2.35
C GLY A 44 15.16 -4.27 3.44
N GLY A 45 14.09 -4.99 3.06
CA GLY A 45 13.13 -5.49 4.02
C GLY A 45 12.03 -4.50 4.39
N HIS A 46 11.95 -3.37 3.71
CA HIS A 46 10.93 -2.37 3.96
C HIS A 46 9.66 -2.72 3.21
N ARG A 47 8.51 -2.41 3.80
CA ARG A 47 7.22 -2.65 3.17
C ARG A 47 6.86 -1.52 2.23
N ARG A 48 6.22 -1.90 1.12
CA ARG A 48 5.64 -0.95 0.17
C ARG A 48 4.27 -1.47 -0.23
N TYR A 49 3.38 -0.57 -0.60
CA TYR A 49 1.98 -0.91 -0.85
C TYR A 49 1.60 -0.48 -2.25
N PRO A 50 1.02 -1.40 -3.06
CA PRO A 50 0.59 -1.03 -4.41
C PRO A 50 -0.47 0.06 -4.37
N GLU A 51 -0.23 1.14 -5.07
CA GLU A 51 -1.11 2.30 -5.00
C GLU A 51 -2.54 1.98 -5.42
N ASN A 52 -2.69 1.22 -6.50
CA ASN A 52 -4.02 0.92 -6.99
C ASN A 52 -4.85 0.13 -5.97
N GLU A 53 -4.21 -0.73 -5.21
CA GLU A 53 -4.92 -1.49 -4.18
C GLU A 53 -5.32 -0.59 -3.02
N ILE A 54 -4.48 0.39 -2.71
CA ILE A 54 -4.78 1.34 -1.64
C ILE A 54 -6.01 2.19 -2.00
N TRP A 55 -6.04 2.69 -3.24
CA TRP A 55 -7.19 3.48 -3.67
C TRP A 55 -8.47 2.64 -3.71
N ALA A 56 -8.36 1.38 -4.12
CA ALA A 56 -9.52 0.49 -4.14
C ALA A 56 -10.07 0.28 -2.74
N LEU A 57 -9.20 0.09 -1.74
CA LEU A 57 -9.63 -0.08 -0.37
C LEU A 57 -10.27 1.19 0.18
N LEU A 58 -9.68 2.34 -0.13
CA LEU A 58 -10.24 3.61 0.32
C LEU A 58 -11.63 3.82 -0.27
N ASP A 59 -11.79 3.50 -1.53
CA ASP A 59 -13.07 3.62 -2.21
C ASP A 59 -14.12 2.73 -1.55
N GLN A 60 -13.75 1.52 -1.17
CA GLN A 60 -14.68 0.63 -0.48
C GLN A 60 -15.13 1.22 0.86
N HIS A 61 -14.20 1.82 1.59
CA HIS A 61 -14.55 2.43 2.87
C HIS A 61 -15.46 3.63 2.70
N GLN A 62 -15.22 4.41 1.66
CA GLN A 62 -16.02 5.60 1.41
C GLN A 62 -17.37 5.27 0.80
N GLY A 63 -17.47 4.11 0.16
CA GLY A 63 -18.69 3.69 -0.50
C GLY A 63 -19.80 3.32 0.46
N GLU A 64 -19.50 3.31 1.73
CA GLU A 64 -20.55 3.07 2.71
C GLU A 64 -21.35 4.34 2.96
#